data_ad3c70985ba57a16c572884cd26f6dcf
#
_entry.id   ad3c70985ba57a16c572884cd26f6dcf
#
_cell.length_a   1.000
_cell.length_b   1.000
_cell.length_c   1.000
_cell.angle_alpha   90.00
_cell.angle_beta   90.00
_cell.angle_gamma   90.00
#
_symmetry.space_group_name_H-M   'P 1'
#
loop_
_entity.id
_entity.type
_entity.pdbx_description
1 polymer ?
#
loop_
_entity_poly.entity_id
_entity_poly.type
_entity_poly.pdbx_seq_one_letter_code
_entity_poly.pdbx_strand_id
1 'polypeptide(L)'
;GDPYIGDHILTINADYYLPTDNTAIPYGPKEKVEGTPMDFRTPHEVGERINDNFEQLIFGKGYDHTYILNKEDNKLSYCARCSSPKTGIVMETYTTQPGVQLYTGNWMTGNFEGKNGQRYPERAALCLETQHFPDSPNKPEYPTTELRPGEVFQSTTIYKFSVE
;
A
#
# COMPACT_ATOMS: atom_id res chain seq x y z
N GLY A 1 -4.23 19.55 4.28
CA GLY A 1 -3.27 18.68 3.63
C GLY A 1 -3.06 19.06 2.17
N ASP A 2 -2.12 18.40 1.52
CA ASP A 2 -1.90 18.58 0.10
C ASP A 2 -3.08 18.00 -0.69
N PRO A 3 -3.49 18.68 -1.78
CA PRO A 3 -4.57 18.16 -2.64
C PRO A 3 -4.10 17.05 -3.59
N TYR A 4 -2.79 16.78 -3.63
CA TYR A 4 -2.16 15.82 -4.54
C TYR A 4 -1.02 15.08 -3.84
N ILE A 5 -0.95 13.77 -4.00
CA ILE A 5 0.04 12.92 -3.31
C ILE A 5 1.27 12.55 -4.16
N GLY A 6 1.33 13.00 -5.40
CA GLY A 6 2.38 12.57 -6.33
C GLY A 6 3.79 13.00 -5.93
N ASP A 7 3.93 14.10 -5.21
CA ASP A 7 5.19 14.63 -4.68
C ASP A 7 5.56 14.09 -3.27
N HIS A 8 4.70 13.22 -2.70
CA HIS A 8 5.02 12.56 -1.43
C HIS A 8 6.13 11.54 -1.62
N ILE A 9 7.06 11.51 -0.68
CA ILE A 9 8.19 10.57 -0.69
C ILE A 9 7.79 9.33 0.08
N LEU A 10 7.84 8.17 -0.59
CA LEU A 10 7.44 6.88 -0.06
C LEU A 10 8.61 5.90 -0.01
N THR A 11 8.69 5.14 1.08
CA THR A 11 9.48 3.90 1.18
C THR A 11 8.61 2.78 1.71
N ILE A 12 8.82 1.56 1.20
CA ILE A 12 8.15 0.33 1.68
C ILE A 12 9.21 -0.75 1.89
N ASN A 13 9.20 -1.37 3.06
CA ASN A 13 10.12 -2.46 3.41
C ASN A 13 9.64 -3.80 2.84
N ALA A 14 9.74 -3.95 1.51
CA ALA A 14 9.30 -5.14 0.80
C ALA A 14 10.15 -5.41 -0.45
N ASP A 15 10.62 -6.64 -0.63
CA ASP A 15 11.33 -7.07 -1.83
C ASP A 15 10.40 -7.66 -2.90
N TYR A 16 9.15 -7.94 -2.52
CA TYR A 16 8.16 -8.58 -3.39
C TYR A 16 6.80 -7.90 -3.25
N TYR A 17 6.01 -8.00 -4.30
CA TYR A 17 4.60 -7.66 -4.31
C TYR A 17 3.78 -8.82 -4.91
N LEU A 18 2.47 -8.75 -4.78
CA LEU A 18 1.53 -9.67 -5.40
C LEU A 18 1.01 -9.05 -6.70
N PRO A 19 1.35 -9.63 -7.88
CA PRO A 19 0.78 -9.16 -9.13
C PRO A 19 -0.72 -9.48 -9.19
N THR A 20 -1.49 -8.61 -9.83
CA THR A 20 -2.93 -8.76 -9.99
C THR A 20 -3.31 -8.87 -11.46
N ASP A 21 -4.43 -9.54 -11.74
CA ASP A 21 -5.07 -9.47 -13.03
C ASP A 21 -5.84 -8.13 -13.19
N ASN A 22 -6.49 -7.95 -14.34
CA ASN A 22 -7.26 -6.74 -14.63
C ASN A 22 -8.55 -6.59 -13.80
N THR A 23 -8.87 -7.56 -12.94
CA THR A 23 -9.96 -7.50 -11.96
C THR A 23 -9.46 -7.23 -10.53
N ALA A 24 -8.16 -6.94 -10.39
CA ALA A 24 -7.46 -6.70 -9.14
C ALA A 24 -7.36 -7.93 -8.22
N ILE A 25 -7.50 -9.14 -8.76
CA ILE A 25 -7.30 -10.38 -8.02
C ILE A 25 -5.84 -10.84 -8.16
N PRO A 26 -5.12 -11.15 -7.05
CA PRO A 26 -3.77 -11.67 -7.14
C PRO A 26 -3.70 -12.98 -7.92
N TYR A 27 -2.73 -13.08 -8.81
CA TYR A 27 -2.49 -14.29 -9.60
C TYR A 27 -1.00 -14.65 -9.65
N GLY A 28 -0.70 -15.92 -9.91
CA GLY A 28 0.68 -16.39 -10.07
C GLY A 28 1.55 -16.27 -8.80
N PRO A 29 2.86 -16.45 -8.93
CA PRO A 29 3.80 -16.27 -7.84
C PRO A 29 4.02 -14.78 -7.53
N LYS A 30 4.52 -14.50 -6.30
CA LYS A 30 4.98 -13.14 -5.96
C LYS A 30 6.10 -12.71 -6.92
N GLU A 31 6.11 -11.42 -7.25
CA GLU A 31 7.11 -10.81 -8.11
C GLU A 31 8.05 -9.87 -7.35
N LYS A 32 9.30 -9.76 -7.82
CA LYS A 32 10.26 -8.82 -7.25
C LYS A 32 9.90 -7.39 -7.62
N VAL A 33 10.07 -6.48 -6.65
CA VAL A 33 9.95 -5.04 -6.92
C VAL A 33 11.16 -4.50 -7.69
N GLU A 34 12.33 -5.14 -7.53
CA GLU A 34 13.61 -4.71 -8.10
C GLU A 34 13.56 -4.52 -9.61
N GLY A 35 13.98 -3.33 -10.07
CA GLY A 35 14.00 -2.98 -11.50
C GLY A 35 12.63 -2.70 -12.10
N THR A 36 11.60 -2.56 -11.29
CA THR A 36 10.23 -2.23 -11.71
C THR A 36 9.76 -0.89 -11.12
N PRO A 37 8.68 -0.29 -11.64
CA PRO A 37 8.07 0.89 -11.02
C PRO A 37 7.54 0.63 -9.60
N MET A 38 7.38 -0.64 -9.20
CA MET A 38 6.92 -1.04 -7.86
C MET A 38 8.01 -0.91 -6.78
N ASP A 39 9.27 -0.57 -7.12
CA ASP A 39 10.38 -0.54 -6.18
C ASP A 39 10.39 0.72 -5.32
N PHE A 40 9.87 0.62 -4.09
CA PHE A 40 9.93 1.63 -3.04
C PHE A 40 10.87 1.25 -1.89
N ARG A 41 11.85 0.37 -2.10
CA ARG A 41 12.85 0.03 -1.08
C ARG A 41 13.75 1.20 -0.72
N THR A 42 13.91 2.15 -1.63
CA THR A 42 14.54 3.45 -1.42
C THR A 42 13.52 4.58 -1.60
N PRO A 43 13.76 5.78 -1.05
CA PRO A 43 12.81 6.90 -1.17
C PRO A 43 12.56 7.30 -2.62
N HIS A 44 11.28 7.32 -3.03
CA HIS A 44 10.82 7.80 -4.34
C HIS A 44 9.56 8.64 -4.19
N GLU A 45 9.39 9.61 -5.06
CA GLU A 45 8.11 10.30 -5.19
C GLU A 45 7.05 9.29 -5.68
N VAL A 46 5.87 9.32 -5.07
CA VAL A 46 4.76 8.42 -5.46
C VAL A 46 4.38 8.61 -6.92
N GLY A 47 4.39 9.85 -7.41
CA GLY A 47 4.03 10.20 -8.78
C GLY A 47 5.11 9.94 -9.83
N GLU A 48 6.36 9.69 -9.42
CA GLU A 48 7.52 9.59 -10.33
C GLU A 48 7.31 8.55 -11.45
N ARG A 49 6.78 7.39 -11.09
CA ARG A 49 6.63 6.23 -11.99
C ARG A 49 5.19 5.73 -12.12
N ILE A 50 4.22 6.40 -11.48
CA ILE A 50 2.83 5.94 -11.36
C ILE A 50 2.12 5.76 -12.72
N ASN A 51 2.60 6.45 -13.76
CA ASN A 51 2.06 6.40 -15.11
C ASN A 51 2.96 5.64 -16.10
N ASP A 52 3.94 4.89 -15.61
CA ASP A 52 4.79 4.09 -16.47
C ASP A 52 3.98 3.04 -17.24
N ASN A 53 4.45 2.71 -18.44
CA ASN A 53 3.86 1.64 -19.25
C ASN A 53 4.22 0.27 -18.67
N PHE A 54 3.72 -0.02 -17.51
CA PHE A 54 3.89 -1.26 -16.77
C PHE A 54 2.53 -1.90 -16.51
N GLU A 55 2.37 -3.17 -16.85
CA GLU A 55 1.07 -3.87 -16.86
C GLU A 55 0.30 -3.69 -15.55
N GLN A 56 0.95 -3.83 -14.40
CA GLN A 56 0.32 -3.71 -13.10
C GLN A 56 -0.22 -2.30 -12.83
N LEU A 57 0.53 -1.26 -13.23
CA LEU A 57 0.08 0.13 -13.11
C LEU A 57 -1.08 0.44 -14.08
N ILE A 58 -1.11 -0.21 -15.24
CA ILE A 58 -2.23 -0.10 -16.18
C ILE A 58 -3.49 -0.72 -15.57
N PHE A 59 -3.41 -1.92 -14.98
CA PHE A 59 -4.54 -2.59 -14.35
C PHE A 59 -5.09 -1.81 -13.17
N GLY A 60 -4.22 -1.36 -12.27
CA GLY A 60 -4.58 -0.59 -11.07
C GLY A 60 -4.92 0.88 -11.35
N LYS A 61 -4.68 1.38 -12.57
CA LYS A 61 -4.66 2.82 -12.91
C LYS A 61 -3.71 3.61 -11.99
N GLY A 62 -2.63 2.99 -11.58
CA GLY A 62 -1.66 3.41 -10.59
C GLY A 62 -1.38 2.31 -9.58
N TYR A 63 -0.90 2.67 -8.38
CA TYR A 63 -0.66 1.66 -7.36
C TYR A 63 -1.97 1.25 -6.69
N ASP A 64 -2.24 -0.05 -6.70
CA ASP A 64 -3.30 -0.71 -5.94
C ASP A 64 -2.91 -2.18 -5.73
N HIS A 65 -1.78 -2.36 -5.01
CA HIS A 65 -1.11 -3.67 -4.90
C HIS A 65 -0.64 -3.95 -3.48
N THR A 66 -0.69 -5.23 -3.12
CA THR A 66 -0.17 -5.71 -1.84
C THR A 66 1.34 -5.98 -1.94
N TYR A 67 2.11 -5.30 -1.11
CA TYR A 67 3.53 -5.53 -0.88
C TYR A 67 3.72 -6.56 0.22
N ILE A 68 4.60 -7.53 0.01
CA ILE A 68 4.97 -8.57 0.98
C ILE A 68 6.09 -8.05 1.86
N LEU A 69 5.80 -7.78 3.12
CA LEU A 69 6.73 -7.13 4.02
C LEU A 69 7.92 -8.02 4.39
N ASN A 70 9.11 -7.43 4.40
CA ASN A 70 10.35 -8.07 4.87
C ASN A 70 10.36 -8.09 6.41
N LYS A 71 9.73 -9.10 7.01
CA LYS A 71 9.59 -9.21 8.46
C LYS A 71 9.45 -10.66 8.91
N GLU A 72 9.68 -10.91 10.19
CA GLU A 72 9.30 -12.16 10.83
C GLU A 72 7.80 -12.19 11.13
N ASP A 73 7.18 -13.36 11.03
CA ASP A 73 5.75 -13.54 11.26
C ASP A 73 5.33 -13.03 12.64
N ASN A 74 4.18 -12.37 12.68
CA ASN A 74 3.54 -11.85 13.90
C ASN A 74 4.38 -10.87 14.74
N LYS A 75 5.58 -10.46 14.31
CA LYS A 75 6.34 -9.42 14.98
C LYS A 75 5.90 -8.04 14.49
N LEU A 76 5.70 -7.12 15.42
CA LEU A 76 5.54 -5.70 15.11
C LEU A 76 6.83 -5.17 14.48
N SER A 77 6.79 -4.82 13.21
CA SER A 77 7.96 -4.43 12.42
C SER A 77 7.68 -3.19 11.60
N TYR A 78 8.73 -2.45 11.25
CA TYR A 78 8.65 -1.34 10.31
C TYR A 78 8.10 -1.82 8.96
N CYS A 79 7.14 -1.08 8.45
CA CYS A 79 6.41 -1.37 7.22
C CYS A 79 6.75 -0.36 6.12
N ALA A 80 6.48 0.91 6.38
CA ALA A 80 6.60 1.97 5.39
C ALA A 80 6.79 3.35 6.03
N ARG A 81 7.30 4.30 5.25
CA ARG A 81 7.34 5.72 5.59
C ARG A 81 6.86 6.55 4.40
N CYS A 82 5.95 7.49 4.67
CA CYS A 82 5.50 8.47 3.71
C CYS A 82 5.69 9.87 4.30
N SER A 83 6.24 10.80 3.51
CA SER A 83 6.38 12.20 3.93
C SER A 83 5.93 13.16 2.83
N SER A 84 5.36 14.29 3.24
CA SER A 84 5.01 15.39 2.35
C SER A 84 6.10 16.47 2.43
N PRO A 85 6.89 16.69 1.36
CA PRO A 85 7.91 17.74 1.35
C PRO A 85 7.32 19.14 1.55
N LYS A 86 6.06 19.32 1.18
CA LYS A 86 5.38 20.62 1.26
C LYS A 86 4.90 20.97 2.67
N THR A 87 4.46 19.99 3.44
CA THR A 87 3.93 20.22 4.79
C THR A 87 4.90 19.80 5.89
N GLY A 88 5.93 19.02 5.55
CA GLY A 88 6.85 18.40 6.51
C GLY A 88 6.24 17.24 7.29
N ILE A 89 4.97 16.90 7.05
CA ILE A 89 4.31 15.79 7.77
C ILE A 89 4.92 14.46 7.33
N VAL A 90 5.30 13.65 8.30
CA VAL A 90 5.82 12.30 8.13
C VAL A 90 4.88 11.31 8.79
N MET A 91 4.62 10.20 8.13
CA MET A 91 3.91 9.04 8.67
C MET A 91 4.79 7.80 8.53
N GLU A 92 5.16 7.20 9.64
CA GLU A 92 5.80 5.88 9.70
C GLU A 92 4.74 4.84 10.07
N THR A 93 4.73 3.73 9.37
CA THR A 93 3.80 2.62 9.61
C THR A 93 4.55 1.41 10.12
N TYR A 94 4.03 0.78 11.19
CA TYR A 94 4.51 -0.47 11.76
C TYR A 94 3.36 -1.45 11.85
N THR A 95 3.60 -2.75 11.62
CA THR A 95 2.52 -3.73 11.66
C THR A 95 2.98 -5.12 12.03
N THR A 96 2.06 -5.91 12.59
CA THR A 96 2.19 -7.36 12.73
C THR A 96 1.69 -8.12 11.50
N GLN A 97 1.00 -7.45 10.57
CA GLN A 97 0.45 -8.04 9.35
C GLN A 97 1.55 -8.42 8.34
N PRO A 98 1.33 -9.46 7.50
CA PRO A 98 2.32 -9.92 6.53
C PRO A 98 2.48 -8.99 5.32
N GLY A 99 1.50 -8.16 5.03
CA GLY A 99 1.49 -7.29 3.85
C GLY A 99 0.93 -5.90 4.11
N VAL A 100 1.15 -5.03 3.15
CA VAL A 100 0.55 -3.69 3.07
C VAL A 100 0.08 -3.42 1.66
N GLN A 101 -1.19 -3.03 1.51
CA GLN A 101 -1.72 -2.51 0.25
C GLN A 101 -1.34 -1.04 0.13
N LEU A 102 -0.68 -0.69 -0.95
CA LEU A 102 -0.53 0.69 -1.39
C LEU A 102 -1.64 1.01 -2.38
N TYR A 103 -2.55 1.90 -2.00
CA TYR A 103 -3.59 2.43 -2.88
C TYR A 103 -3.42 3.94 -3.04
N THR A 104 -3.40 4.43 -4.26
CA THR A 104 -3.07 5.83 -4.57
C THR A 104 -4.27 6.67 -5.03
N GLY A 105 -5.48 6.33 -4.58
CA GLY A 105 -6.68 7.12 -4.90
C GLY A 105 -7.09 7.09 -6.37
N ASN A 106 -6.79 6.00 -7.07
CA ASN A 106 -6.93 5.86 -8.53
C ASN A 106 -8.38 5.98 -9.06
N TRP A 107 -9.35 5.67 -8.18
CA TRP A 107 -10.77 5.62 -8.52
C TRP A 107 -11.56 6.81 -7.94
N MET A 108 -10.86 7.75 -7.31
CA MET A 108 -11.48 8.96 -6.76
C MET A 108 -11.83 9.92 -7.89
N THR A 109 -13.11 10.27 -8.02
CA THR A 109 -13.59 11.06 -9.17
C THR A 109 -13.71 12.56 -8.87
N GLY A 110 -13.65 12.97 -7.61
CA GLY A 110 -13.93 14.35 -7.18
C GLY A 110 -15.41 14.75 -7.28
N ASN A 111 -16.31 13.82 -7.58
CA ASN A 111 -17.73 14.12 -7.79
C ASN A 111 -18.50 14.32 -6.49
N PHE A 112 -17.98 13.85 -5.36
CA PHE A 112 -18.63 13.92 -4.05
C PHE A 112 -17.96 14.96 -3.16
N GLU A 113 -18.76 15.70 -2.42
CA GLU A 113 -18.25 16.59 -1.38
C GLU A 113 -17.88 15.77 -0.13
N GLY A 114 -16.67 16.05 0.36
CA GLY A 114 -16.18 15.53 1.63
C GLY A 114 -16.25 16.57 2.75
N LYS A 115 -15.33 16.49 3.71
CA LYS A 115 -15.27 17.42 4.85
C LYS A 115 -15.06 18.85 4.35
N ASN A 116 -15.80 19.81 4.95
CA ASN A 116 -15.72 21.24 4.67
C ASN A 116 -15.97 21.62 3.19
N GLY A 117 -16.80 20.84 2.47
CA GLY A 117 -17.10 21.09 1.07
C GLY A 117 -15.96 20.77 0.11
N GLN A 118 -14.89 20.15 0.57
CA GLN A 118 -13.76 19.76 -0.27
C GLN A 118 -14.13 18.55 -1.14
N ARG A 119 -13.59 18.53 -2.34
CA ARG A 119 -13.68 17.39 -3.27
C ARG A 119 -12.34 16.70 -3.36
N TYR A 120 -12.37 15.38 -3.39
CA TYR A 120 -11.16 14.55 -3.46
C TYR A 120 -11.06 13.91 -4.85
N PRO A 121 -10.34 14.54 -5.79
CA PRO A 121 -10.12 13.96 -7.12
C PRO A 121 -9.11 12.81 -7.07
N GLU A 122 -8.87 12.21 -8.23
CA GLU A 122 -7.82 11.23 -8.42
C GLU A 122 -6.49 11.72 -7.84
N ARG A 123 -5.77 10.85 -7.13
CA ARG A 123 -4.48 11.16 -6.45
C ARG A 123 -4.56 12.19 -5.32
N ALA A 124 -5.74 12.43 -4.76
CA ALA A 124 -5.88 13.32 -3.62
C ALA A 124 -5.46 12.70 -2.29
N ALA A 125 -5.32 11.39 -2.23
CA ALA A 125 -4.89 10.65 -1.05
C ALA A 125 -4.19 9.34 -1.43
N LEU A 126 -3.42 8.78 -0.49
CA LEU A 126 -2.94 7.40 -0.54
C LEU A 126 -3.32 6.67 0.74
N CYS A 127 -3.42 5.36 0.64
CA CYS A 127 -3.62 4.46 1.78
C CYS A 127 -2.44 3.50 1.91
N LEU A 128 -2.06 3.21 3.15
CA LEU A 128 -1.19 2.10 3.52
C LEU A 128 -2.01 1.15 4.40
N GLU A 129 -2.60 0.13 3.77
CA GLU A 129 -3.56 -0.77 4.39
C GLU A 129 -2.85 -2.06 4.81
N THR A 130 -2.55 -2.18 6.09
CA THR A 130 -1.85 -3.37 6.62
C THR A 130 -2.83 -4.52 6.76
N GLN A 131 -2.52 -5.67 6.13
CA GLN A 131 -3.48 -6.76 5.98
C GLN A 131 -2.80 -8.11 5.70
N HIS A 132 -3.58 -9.18 5.77
CA HIS A 132 -3.28 -10.44 5.08
C HIS A 132 -3.42 -10.25 3.57
N PHE A 133 -2.90 -11.21 2.80
CA PHE A 133 -2.93 -11.10 1.34
C PHE A 133 -4.36 -11.25 0.81
N PRO A 134 -4.75 -10.45 -0.19
CA PRO A 134 -6.05 -10.63 -0.85
C PRO A 134 -6.19 -12.03 -1.43
N ASP A 135 -7.41 -12.55 -1.46
CA ASP A 135 -7.75 -13.89 -1.95
C ASP A 135 -7.11 -15.06 -1.16
N SER A 136 -6.61 -14.82 0.07
CA SER A 136 -6.00 -15.86 0.92
C SER A 136 -6.85 -17.13 1.09
N PRO A 137 -8.19 -17.09 1.22
CA PRO A 137 -8.99 -18.31 1.34
C PRO A 137 -8.86 -19.25 0.15
N ASN A 138 -8.53 -18.76 -1.04
CA ASN A 138 -8.36 -19.53 -2.27
C ASN A 138 -6.89 -19.82 -2.61
N LYS A 139 -5.95 -19.38 -1.76
CA LYS A 139 -4.50 -19.45 -1.97
C LYS A 139 -3.83 -20.16 -0.78
N PRO A 140 -3.76 -21.50 -0.78
CA PRO A 140 -3.21 -22.26 0.35
C PRO A 140 -1.73 -21.96 0.65
N GLU A 141 -1.00 -21.37 -0.30
CA GLU A 141 0.39 -20.93 -0.16
C GLU A 141 0.52 -19.58 0.58
N TYR A 142 -0.60 -18.84 0.78
CA TYR A 142 -0.61 -17.59 1.52
C TYR A 142 -0.80 -17.83 3.02
N PRO A 143 -0.39 -16.88 3.87
CA PRO A 143 -0.74 -16.93 5.29
C PRO A 143 -2.25 -17.08 5.46
N THR A 144 -2.67 -18.06 6.26
CA THR A 144 -4.09 -18.34 6.44
C THR A 144 -4.85 -17.18 7.09
N THR A 145 -6.07 -16.94 6.63
CA THR A 145 -7.03 -16.03 7.25
C THR A 145 -8.12 -16.78 8.00
N GLU A 146 -8.01 -18.11 8.12
CA GLU A 146 -8.94 -18.93 8.89
C GLU A 146 -8.83 -18.61 10.38
N LEU A 147 -9.96 -18.36 11.02
CA LEU A 147 -10.09 -18.23 12.48
C LEU A 147 -11.10 -19.30 12.95
N ARG A 148 -10.62 -20.26 13.73
CA ARG A 148 -11.44 -21.37 14.22
C ARG A 148 -12.19 -21.00 15.50
N PRO A 149 -13.31 -21.68 15.81
CA PRO A 149 -14.01 -21.49 17.08
C PRO A 149 -13.07 -21.65 18.29
N GLY A 150 -13.05 -20.65 19.16
CA GLY A 150 -12.18 -20.60 20.34
C GLY A 150 -10.82 -19.92 20.12
N GLU A 151 -10.43 -19.64 18.89
CA GLU A 151 -9.24 -18.84 18.58
C GLU A 151 -9.53 -17.34 18.69
N VAL A 152 -8.48 -16.56 18.97
CA VAL A 152 -8.57 -15.09 19.08
C VAL A 152 -7.69 -14.47 18.01
N PHE A 153 -8.29 -13.68 17.12
CA PHE A 153 -7.52 -12.85 16.18
C PHE A 153 -6.94 -11.64 16.92
N GLN A 154 -5.65 -11.42 16.76
CA GLN A 154 -4.96 -10.25 17.32
C GLN A 154 -4.01 -9.66 16.29
N SER A 155 -4.10 -8.36 16.09
CA SER A 155 -3.26 -7.61 15.16
C SER A 155 -2.95 -6.22 15.74
N THR A 156 -1.79 -5.69 15.39
CA THR A 156 -1.38 -4.34 15.78
C THR A 156 -0.85 -3.61 14.56
N THR A 157 -1.37 -2.41 14.33
CA THR A 157 -0.83 -1.45 13.36
C THR A 157 -0.63 -0.11 14.05
N ILE A 158 0.53 0.51 13.85
CA ILE A 158 0.88 1.82 14.41
C ILE A 158 1.15 2.77 13.25
N TYR A 159 0.43 3.89 13.21
CA TYR A 159 0.74 5.05 12.39
C TYR A 159 1.35 6.11 13.30
N LYS A 160 2.66 6.33 13.16
CA LYS A 160 3.42 7.30 13.95
C LYS A 160 3.64 8.54 13.11
N PHE A 161 3.15 9.68 13.61
CA PHE A 161 3.29 10.97 12.93
C PHE A 161 4.38 11.81 13.56
N SER A 162 5.12 12.55 12.70
CA SER A 162 6.12 13.54 13.08
C SER A 162 6.17 14.66 12.03
N VAL A 163 7.02 15.66 12.26
CA VAL A 163 7.28 16.76 11.32
C VAL A 163 8.79 16.87 11.12
N GLU A 164 9.24 17.02 9.88
CA GLU A 164 10.63 17.29 9.47
C GLU A 164 10.79 18.74 9.02
#